data_e3c852ad61f3fac8e484be35a14130d9
#
_entry.id   e3c852ad61f3fac8e484be35a14130d9
#
_cell.length_a   1.000
_cell.length_b   1.000
_cell.length_c   1.000
_cell.angle_alpha   90.00
_cell.angle_beta   90.00
_cell.angle_gamma   90.00
#
_symmetry.space_group_name_H-M   'P 1'
#
loop_
_entity.id
_entity.type
_entity.pdbx_description
1 polymer ?
#
loop_
_entity_poly.entity_id
_entity_poly.type
_entity_poly.pdbx_seq_one_letter_code
_entity_poly.pdbx_strand_id
1 'polypeptide(L)'
;MGEVIQFPLNGKQQKFVENEQQRKENIKKYQFELCMNTAIELTYQIFDDVQARGIDLSHKKDLDKEMLMVCEAIKSCLMKASDIDHPLQKFTGQIINDQDSNIFITHWKDYLNRPVD
;
A
#
# COMPACT_ATOMS: atom_id res chain seq x y z
N MET A 1 -38.40 11.35 -1.04
CA MET A 1 -38.39 11.01 -0.67
C MET A 1 -38.38 10.65 -0.61
N GLY A 2 -38.44 10.65 -0.75
CA GLY A 2 -38.45 10.19 -0.49
C GLY A 2 -38.42 9.92 -0.14
N GLU A 3 -38.43 9.64 0.12
CA GLU A 3 -38.67 9.32 0.90
C GLU A 3 -38.53 9.49 1.52
N VAL A 4 -38.83 9.75 1.47
CA VAL A 4 -39.06 9.75 2.34
C VAL A 4 -39.08 9.83 3.01
N ILE A 5 -39.18 10.05 3.10
CA ILE A 5 -39.27 10.01 4.02
C ILE A 5 -39.86 9.75 4.84
N GLN A 6 -40.26 9.73 4.80
CA GLN A 6 -40.82 9.38 5.91
C GLN A 6 -40.33 8.24 6.60
N PHE A 7 -39.24 8.38 7.07
CA PHE A 7 -38.63 7.32 7.84
C PHE A 7 -39.02 7.45 9.28
N PRO A 8 -39.34 6.37 9.97
CA PRO A 8 -39.40 6.42 11.40
C PRO A 8 -38.09 6.90 11.99
N LEU A 9 -38.18 7.69 13.02
CA LEU A 9 -36.98 8.20 13.66
C LEU A 9 -36.11 7.06 14.18
N ASN A 10 -36.71 6.02 14.71
CA ASN A 10 -35.97 4.90 15.24
C ASN A 10 -35.19 4.21 14.15
N GLY A 11 -35.76 4.08 12.97
CA GLY A 11 -35.05 3.52 11.85
C GLY A 11 -33.85 4.34 11.44
N LYS A 12 -34.03 5.65 11.46
CA LYS A 12 -32.90 6.54 11.13
C LYS A 12 -31.80 6.42 12.13
N GLN A 13 -32.13 6.35 13.40
CA GLN A 13 -31.14 6.24 14.44
C GLN A 13 -30.36 4.93 14.34
N GLN A 14 -31.08 3.84 14.09
CA GLN A 14 -30.41 2.55 13.90
C GLN A 14 -29.51 2.57 12.68
N LYS A 15 -29.96 3.15 11.59
CA LYS A 15 -29.15 3.27 10.40
C LYS A 15 -27.94 4.13 10.65
N PHE A 16 -28.07 5.16 11.45
CA PHE A 16 -26.94 6.02 11.75
C PHE A 16 -25.85 5.25 12.48
N VAL A 17 -26.22 4.45 13.46
CA VAL A 17 -25.27 3.65 14.22
C VAL A 17 -24.62 2.60 13.31
N GLU A 18 -25.42 1.91 12.53
CA GLU A 18 -24.92 0.92 11.58
C GLU A 18 -24.02 1.55 10.54
N ASN A 19 -24.40 2.75 10.06
CA ASN A 19 -23.62 3.44 9.04
C ASN A 19 -22.26 3.87 9.56
N GLU A 20 -22.15 4.17 10.84
CA GLU A 20 -20.87 4.55 11.38
C GLU A 20 -19.89 3.38 11.37
N GLN A 21 -20.36 2.21 11.78
CA GLN A 21 -19.55 1.01 11.72
C GLN A 21 -19.27 0.61 10.27
N GLN A 22 -20.30 0.69 9.44
CA GLN A 22 -20.16 0.42 8.02
C GLN A 22 -19.16 1.36 7.37
N ARG A 23 -19.17 2.61 7.77
CA ARG A 23 -18.24 3.60 7.23
C ARG A 23 -16.81 3.28 7.62
N LYS A 24 -16.59 2.82 8.86
CA LYS A 24 -15.25 2.41 9.28
C LYS A 24 -14.75 1.23 8.46
N GLU A 25 -15.62 0.27 8.20
CA GLU A 25 -15.26 -0.87 7.36
C GLU A 25 -15.00 -0.45 5.93
N ASN A 26 -15.81 0.48 5.42
CA ASN A 26 -15.63 0.98 4.07
C ASN A 26 -14.33 1.78 3.93
N ILE A 27 -13.95 2.52 4.95
CA ILE A 27 -12.68 3.25 4.95
C ILE A 27 -11.53 2.28 4.91
N LYS A 28 -11.56 1.21 5.71
CA LYS A 28 -10.50 0.21 5.68
C LYS A 28 -10.42 -0.49 4.34
N LYS A 29 -11.56 -0.81 3.76
CA LYS A 29 -11.61 -1.44 2.44
C LYS A 29 -11.04 -0.49 1.39
N TYR A 30 -11.41 0.78 1.46
CA TYR A 30 -10.89 1.78 0.54
C TYR A 30 -9.37 1.92 0.69
N GLN A 31 -8.87 1.94 1.92
CA GLN A 31 -7.44 2.04 2.16
C GLN A 31 -6.70 0.84 1.62
N PHE A 32 -7.26 -0.35 1.80
CA PHE A 32 -6.67 -1.57 1.27
C PHE A 32 -6.57 -1.51 -0.25
N GLU A 33 -7.67 -1.12 -0.90
CA GLU A 33 -7.69 -1.01 -2.36
C GLU A 33 -6.73 0.06 -2.86
N LEU A 34 -6.66 1.18 -2.15
CA LEU A 34 -5.73 2.24 -2.49
C LEU A 34 -4.29 1.76 -2.41
N CYS A 35 -3.95 1.03 -1.34
CA CYS A 35 -2.61 0.47 -1.19
C CYS A 35 -2.28 -0.47 -2.33
N MET A 36 -3.23 -1.35 -2.67
CA MET A 36 -3.03 -2.33 -3.72
C MET A 36 -2.85 -1.66 -5.08
N ASN A 37 -3.76 -0.76 -5.44
CA ASN A 37 -3.70 -0.10 -6.73
C ASN A 37 -2.47 0.79 -6.85
N THR A 38 -2.12 1.49 -5.79
CA THR A 38 -0.94 2.34 -5.78
C THR A 38 0.32 1.50 -5.93
N ALA A 39 0.40 0.37 -5.24
CA ALA A 39 1.56 -0.51 -5.36
C ALA A 39 1.72 -1.02 -6.78
N ILE A 40 0.63 -1.39 -7.43
CA ILE A 40 0.66 -1.86 -8.80
C ILE A 40 1.18 -0.76 -9.74
N GLU A 41 0.63 0.43 -9.62
CA GLU A 41 1.04 1.55 -10.47
C GLU A 41 2.49 1.91 -10.26
N LEU A 42 2.93 1.96 -9.01
CA LEU A 42 4.32 2.28 -8.70
C LEU A 42 5.25 1.20 -9.21
N THR A 43 4.83 -0.05 -9.15
CA THR A 43 5.65 -1.14 -9.66
C THR A 43 5.90 -0.97 -11.16
N TYR A 44 4.87 -0.67 -11.92
CA TYR A 44 5.04 -0.40 -13.35
C TYR A 44 5.96 0.77 -13.60
N GLN A 45 5.80 1.85 -12.84
CA GLN A 45 6.66 3.02 -13.01
C GLN A 45 8.11 2.69 -12.71
N ILE A 46 8.35 1.91 -11.66
CA ILE A 46 9.71 1.52 -11.30
C ILE A 46 10.36 0.73 -12.44
N PHE A 47 9.65 -0.24 -12.97
CA PHE A 47 10.24 -1.08 -14.01
C PHE A 47 10.35 -0.35 -15.35
N ASP A 48 9.44 0.55 -15.65
CA ASP A 48 9.60 1.41 -16.82
C ASP A 48 10.86 2.27 -16.69
N ASP A 49 11.08 2.81 -15.51
CA ASP A 49 12.26 3.64 -15.26
C ASP A 49 13.55 2.82 -15.33
N VAL A 50 13.52 1.60 -14.81
CA VAL A 50 14.66 0.70 -14.88
C VAL A 50 15.00 0.39 -16.33
N GLN A 51 14.01 0.12 -17.16
CA GLN A 51 14.24 -0.15 -18.58
C GLN A 51 14.76 1.08 -19.30
N ALA A 52 14.27 2.25 -18.92
CA ALA A 52 14.74 3.51 -19.50
C ALA A 52 16.22 3.75 -19.20
N ARG A 53 16.73 3.17 -18.12
CA ARG A 53 18.14 3.27 -17.76
C ARG A 53 19.00 2.26 -18.50
N GLY A 54 18.42 1.44 -19.35
CA GLY A 54 19.14 0.49 -20.16
C GLY A 54 19.21 -0.92 -19.62
N ILE A 55 18.47 -1.21 -18.55
CA ILE A 55 18.41 -2.55 -18.00
C ILE A 55 17.24 -3.27 -18.65
N ASP A 56 17.55 -4.35 -19.38
CA ASP A 56 16.56 -5.09 -20.13
C ASP A 56 15.87 -6.08 -19.21
N LEU A 57 14.58 -5.89 -19.03
CA LEU A 57 13.76 -6.76 -18.18
C LEU A 57 12.92 -7.75 -19.00
N SER A 58 12.85 -7.55 -20.31
CA SER A 58 11.90 -8.28 -21.12
C SER A 58 12.35 -9.67 -21.53
N HIS A 59 13.65 -9.96 -21.44
CA HIS A 59 14.22 -11.21 -21.94
C HIS A 59 14.60 -12.21 -20.87
N LYS A 60 14.25 -11.93 -19.60
CA LYS A 60 14.59 -12.82 -18.51
C LYS A 60 13.38 -13.64 -18.10
N LYS A 61 13.55 -14.95 -18.08
CA LYS A 61 12.51 -15.83 -17.56
C LYS A 61 12.44 -15.70 -16.07
N ASP A 62 11.25 -15.90 -15.51
CA ASP A 62 10.99 -15.90 -14.08
C ASP A 62 11.18 -14.54 -13.40
N LEU A 63 11.46 -13.51 -14.18
CA LEU A 63 11.58 -12.18 -13.62
C LEU A 63 10.23 -11.64 -13.13
N ASP A 64 9.16 -12.17 -13.67
CA ASP A 64 7.82 -11.77 -13.25
C ASP A 64 7.58 -12.04 -11.77
N LYS A 65 8.16 -13.13 -11.23
CA LYS A 65 8.05 -13.40 -9.80
C LYS A 65 8.79 -12.35 -8.98
N GLU A 66 9.97 -11.95 -9.46
CA GLU A 66 10.72 -10.89 -8.78
C GLU A 66 9.96 -9.57 -8.84
N MET A 67 9.33 -9.28 -9.97
CA MET A 67 8.52 -8.08 -10.12
C MET A 67 7.33 -8.09 -9.17
N LEU A 68 6.70 -9.27 -9.00
CA LEU A 68 5.62 -9.42 -8.05
C LEU A 68 6.09 -9.20 -6.63
N MET A 69 7.30 -9.65 -6.31
CA MET A 69 7.85 -9.41 -4.97
C MET A 69 8.06 -7.93 -4.71
N VAL A 70 8.51 -7.18 -5.72
CA VAL A 70 8.64 -5.73 -5.58
C VAL A 70 7.27 -5.13 -5.30
N CYS A 71 6.26 -5.55 -6.06
CA CYS A 71 4.90 -5.04 -5.85
C CYS A 71 4.39 -5.36 -4.44
N GLU A 72 4.61 -6.59 -3.98
CA GLU A 72 4.18 -6.99 -2.64
C GLU A 72 4.94 -6.21 -1.57
N ALA A 73 6.21 -5.93 -1.79
CA ALA A 73 7.00 -5.14 -0.84
C ALA A 73 6.44 -3.72 -0.73
N ILE A 74 6.13 -3.10 -1.87
CA ILE A 74 5.53 -1.77 -1.86
C ILE A 74 4.18 -1.81 -1.16
N LYS A 75 3.37 -2.81 -1.49
CA LYS A 75 2.05 -2.97 -0.89
C LYS A 75 2.17 -3.12 0.63
N SER A 76 3.13 -3.93 1.08
CA SER A 76 3.36 -4.13 2.51
C SER A 76 3.71 -2.81 3.21
N CYS A 77 4.56 -2.00 2.60
CA CYS A 77 4.92 -0.69 3.15
C CYS A 77 3.69 0.22 3.28
N LEU A 78 2.91 0.29 2.21
CA LEU A 78 1.73 1.16 2.21
C LEU A 78 0.69 0.69 3.21
N MET A 79 0.53 -0.62 3.32
CA MET A 79 -0.41 -1.18 4.27
C MET A 79 0.04 -0.93 5.70
N LYS A 80 1.34 -1.04 5.98
CA LYS A 80 1.84 -0.74 7.30
C LYS A 80 1.58 0.72 7.66
N ALA A 81 1.74 1.62 6.71
CA ALA A 81 1.45 3.03 6.92
C ALA A 81 -0.03 3.27 7.19
N SER A 82 -0.88 2.37 6.73
CA SER A 82 -2.34 2.47 6.90
C SER A 82 -2.86 1.57 8.01
N ASP A 83 -1.96 0.97 8.80
CA ASP A 83 -2.31 0.05 9.88
C ASP A 83 -3.05 -1.18 9.38
N ILE A 84 -2.67 -1.67 8.21
CA ILE A 84 -3.21 -2.90 7.63
C ILE A 84 -2.11 -3.94 7.63
N ASP A 85 -2.45 -5.16 8.06
CA ASP A 85 -1.48 -6.26 8.12
C ASP A 85 -1.17 -6.80 6.74
N HIS A 86 0.08 -7.17 6.54
CA HIS A 86 0.54 -7.84 5.32
C HIS A 86 1.52 -8.94 5.72
N PRO A 87 1.48 -10.10 5.04
CA PRO A 87 2.36 -11.22 5.43
C PRO A 87 3.85 -10.88 5.44
N LEU A 88 4.31 -10.01 4.54
CA LEU A 88 5.72 -9.66 4.50
C LEU A 88 6.20 -8.91 5.72
N GLN A 89 5.29 -8.30 6.47
CA GLN A 89 5.68 -7.53 7.66
C GLN A 89 6.35 -8.41 8.70
N LYS A 90 5.98 -9.69 8.74
CA LYS A 90 6.58 -10.63 9.69
C LYS A 90 8.03 -10.92 9.37
N PHE A 91 8.42 -10.81 8.13
CA PHE A 91 9.75 -11.19 7.67
C PHE A 91 10.66 -10.00 7.40
N THR A 92 10.11 -8.79 7.37
CA THR A 92 10.88 -7.61 6.99
C THR A 92 12.10 -7.43 7.87
N GLY A 93 11.92 -7.50 9.20
CA GLY A 93 13.02 -7.32 10.13
C GLY A 93 14.08 -8.38 9.93
N GLN A 94 13.66 -9.62 9.74
CA GLN A 94 14.60 -10.72 9.55
C GLN A 94 15.40 -10.55 8.26
N ILE A 95 14.73 -10.20 7.17
CA ILE A 95 15.40 -10.00 5.89
C ILE A 95 16.41 -8.86 5.99
N ILE A 96 16.01 -7.76 6.60
CA ILE A 96 16.88 -6.59 6.71
C ILE A 96 18.06 -6.90 7.62
N ASN A 97 17.84 -7.66 8.70
CA ASN A 97 18.94 -8.03 9.59
C ASN A 97 19.96 -8.94 8.93
N ASP A 98 19.50 -9.76 7.99
CA ASP A 98 20.37 -10.71 7.30
C ASP A 98 21.13 -10.08 6.14
N GLN A 99 20.82 -8.83 5.80
CA GLN A 99 21.44 -8.13 4.68
C GLN A 99 22.28 -6.96 5.19
N ASP A 100 23.30 -6.61 4.42
CA ASP A 100 24.10 -5.42 4.72
C ASP A 100 23.34 -4.21 4.21
N SER A 101 22.41 -3.73 5.00
CA SER A 101 21.51 -2.64 4.62
C SER A 101 21.89 -1.31 5.25
N ASN A 102 23.03 -1.23 5.92
CA ASN A 102 23.40 0.00 6.64
C ASN A 102 23.53 1.20 5.70
N ILE A 103 24.07 0.96 4.50
CA ILE A 103 24.24 2.02 3.52
C ILE A 103 22.88 2.58 3.13
N PHE A 104 21.91 1.71 2.85
CA PHE A 104 20.58 2.16 2.48
C PHE A 104 19.92 2.93 3.61
N ILE A 105 20.05 2.44 4.85
CA ILE A 105 19.44 3.09 6.00
C ILE A 105 20.01 4.50 6.17
N THR A 106 21.32 4.65 5.97
CA THR A 106 21.96 5.96 6.05
C THR A 106 21.40 6.90 4.98
N HIS A 107 21.33 6.42 3.74
CA HIS A 107 20.78 7.21 2.64
C HIS A 107 19.34 7.59 2.89
N TRP A 108 18.56 6.68 3.45
CA TRP A 108 17.17 6.94 3.73
C TRP A 108 17.00 8.06 4.76
N LYS A 109 17.81 8.03 5.81
CA LYS A 109 17.79 9.07 6.82
C LYS A 109 18.15 10.43 6.23
N ASP A 110 19.17 10.45 5.38
CA ASP A 110 19.58 11.67 4.70
C ASP A 110 18.46 12.19 3.79
N TYR A 111 17.81 11.28 3.08
CA TYR A 111 16.69 11.64 2.21
C TYR A 111 15.56 12.28 3.00
N LEU A 112 15.21 11.69 4.15
CA LEU A 112 14.14 12.22 4.98
C LEU A 112 14.46 13.59 5.56
N ASN A 113 15.74 13.86 5.80
CA ASN A 113 16.18 15.10 6.42
C ASN A 113 16.63 16.15 5.40
N ARG A 114 16.47 15.86 4.11
CA ARG A 114 16.87 16.82 3.08
C ARG A 114 16.00 18.06 3.17
N PRO A 115 16.57 19.23 2.75
CA PRO A 115 15.75 20.44 2.72
C PRO A 115 14.61 20.28 1.73
N VAL A 116 13.47 20.84 2.10
CA VAL A 116 12.30 20.86 1.23
C VAL A 116 12.20 22.24 0.62
N ASP A 117 12.33 22.29 -0.69
CA ASP A 117 12.23 23.56 -1.43
C ASP A 117 10.82 23.86 -1.89
#